data_6a6fb0799a72cfc76848131ced539821
#
_entry.id   6a6fb0799a72cfc76848131ced539821
#
_cell.length_a   1.000
_cell.length_b   1.000
_cell.length_c   1.000
_cell.angle_alpha   90.00
_cell.angle_beta   90.00
_cell.angle_gamma   90.00
#
_symmetry.space_group_name_H-M   'P 1'
#
loop_
_entity.id
_entity.type
_entity.pdbx_description
1 polymer ?
#
loop_
_entity_poly.entity_id
_entity_poly.type
_entity_poly.pdbx_seq_one_letter_code
_entity_poly.pdbx_strand_id
1 'polypeptide(L)'
;MFSKADDPNVPMAPTPAIEGVDHNGLVVGKWKNGLFGSCYMNCVPNAITPLFCPGISMAQICARLGIANFFAVLFSYFTLAVILGALVMLFTIRIRFRMRYLFSIRGSLVEDIFSSVFCCCCAVAQMADHSESFEPNTFAILPRATLPGYTFG
;
A
#
# COMPACT_ATOMS: atom_id res chain seq x y z
N MET A 1 8.24 22.15 -14.12
CA MET A 1 6.96 21.52 -14.54
C MET A 1 6.36 20.90 -13.30
N PHE A 2 5.46 21.61 -12.63
CA PHE A 2 4.86 21.16 -11.38
C PHE A 2 3.81 20.10 -11.69
N SER A 3 3.93 18.95 -11.02
CA SER A 3 3.01 17.83 -11.15
C SER A 3 1.63 18.23 -10.60
N LYS A 4 0.60 17.92 -11.36
CA LYS A 4 -0.82 18.21 -11.15
C LYS A 4 -1.46 17.50 -9.93
N ALA A 5 -0.65 17.12 -8.92
CA ALA A 5 -1.07 16.38 -7.75
C ALA A 5 -1.47 17.26 -6.53
N ASP A 6 -1.31 18.59 -6.64
CA ASP A 6 -1.44 19.49 -5.49
C ASP A 6 -2.79 20.23 -5.38
N ASP A 7 -3.79 19.88 -6.20
CA ASP A 7 -5.11 20.51 -6.11
C ASP A 7 -6.13 19.57 -5.46
N PRO A 8 -6.56 19.83 -4.21
CA PRO A 8 -7.49 18.95 -3.48
C PRO A 8 -8.92 18.97 -4.06
N ASN A 9 -9.22 19.86 -5.04
CA ASN A 9 -10.55 20.02 -5.61
C ASN A 9 -10.73 19.46 -7.02
N VAL A 10 -9.73 18.79 -7.58
CA VAL A 10 -9.87 18.17 -8.90
C VAL A 10 -10.65 16.85 -8.78
N PRO A 11 -11.86 16.75 -9.40
CA PRO A 11 -12.55 15.46 -9.49
C PRO A 11 -11.65 14.49 -10.24
N MET A 12 -11.39 13.37 -9.61
CA MET A 12 -10.52 12.29 -10.06
C MET A 12 -11.03 11.62 -11.34
N ALA A 13 -10.79 12.23 -12.50
CA ALA A 13 -10.89 11.51 -13.75
C ALA A 13 -9.71 10.51 -13.84
N PRO A 14 -9.94 9.25 -14.22
CA PRO A 14 -8.84 8.30 -14.42
C PRO A 14 -7.97 8.84 -15.56
N THR A 15 -6.85 9.44 -15.20
CA THR A 15 -5.81 9.78 -16.17
C THR A 15 -5.39 8.50 -16.89
N PRO A 16 -5.20 8.51 -18.22
CA PRO A 16 -4.73 7.34 -18.94
C PRO A 16 -3.42 6.88 -18.29
N ALA A 17 -3.39 5.64 -17.81
CA ALA A 17 -2.24 5.10 -17.11
C ALA A 17 -1.05 5.07 -18.06
N ILE A 18 -0.13 6.00 -17.89
CA ILE A 18 1.17 5.96 -18.54
C ILE A 18 1.98 4.95 -17.74
N GLU A 19 2.25 3.79 -18.33
CA GLU A 19 3.16 2.82 -17.72
C GLU A 19 4.57 3.42 -17.71
N GLY A 20 5.20 3.42 -16.54
CA GLY A 20 6.52 4.00 -16.39
C GLY A 20 7.06 3.83 -14.98
N VAL A 21 8.06 4.61 -14.68
CA VAL A 21 8.68 4.70 -13.34
C VAL A 21 8.61 6.16 -12.91
N ASP A 22 8.21 6.40 -11.67
CA ASP A 22 8.12 7.75 -11.13
C ASP A 22 9.49 8.30 -10.71
N HIS A 23 9.50 9.52 -10.18
CA HIS A 23 10.72 10.18 -9.69
C HIS A 23 11.38 9.48 -8.48
N ASN A 24 10.66 8.59 -7.80
CA ASN A 24 11.17 7.78 -6.68
C ASN A 24 11.64 6.38 -7.13
N GLY A 25 11.57 6.07 -8.43
CA GLY A 25 11.94 4.75 -8.96
C GLY A 25 10.83 3.70 -8.85
N LEU A 26 9.61 4.08 -8.46
CA LEU A 26 8.48 3.17 -8.29
C LEU A 26 7.69 3.00 -9.60
N VAL A 27 7.18 1.80 -9.83
CA VAL A 27 6.39 1.48 -11.02
C VAL A 27 5.04 2.20 -10.96
N VAL A 28 4.65 2.82 -12.07
CA VAL A 28 3.38 3.54 -12.25
C VAL A 28 2.57 2.87 -13.35
N GLY A 29 1.25 2.87 -13.21
CA GLY A 29 0.33 2.30 -14.20
C GLY A 29 -0.03 0.84 -13.98
N LYS A 30 0.82 0.06 -13.30
CA LYS A 30 0.59 -1.35 -12.96
C LYS A 30 1.20 -1.72 -11.60
N TRP A 31 0.75 -2.81 -11.02
CA TRP A 31 1.40 -3.38 -9.85
C TRP A 31 2.80 -3.92 -10.21
N LYS A 32 3.78 -3.72 -9.33
CA LYS A 32 5.15 -4.22 -9.52
C LYS A 32 5.17 -5.74 -9.72
N ASN A 33 4.40 -6.45 -8.90
CA ASN A 33 4.22 -7.90 -8.99
C ASN A 33 2.75 -8.28 -8.90
N GLY A 34 2.39 -9.46 -9.41
CA GLY A 34 1.06 -10.03 -9.25
C GLY A 34 0.74 -10.33 -7.79
N LEU A 35 -0.55 -10.48 -7.46
CA LEU A 35 -1.04 -10.67 -6.09
C LEU A 35 -0.30 -11.78 -5.32
N PHE A 36 -0.07 -12.92 -5.96
CA PHE A 36 0.65 -14.05 -5.36
C PHE A 36 2.17 -13.96 -5.58
N GLY A 37 2.62 -13.26 -6.63
CA GLY A 37 4.04 -13.09 -6.94
C GLY A 37 4.81 -12.42 -5.81
N SER A 38 4.23 -11.41 -5.18
CA SER A 38 4.84 -10.71 -4.05
C SER A 38 5.05 -11.61 -2.82
N CYS A 39 4.20 -12.63 -2.63
CA CYS A 39 4.37 -13.59 -1.55
C CYS A 39 5.51 -14.59 -1.82
N TYR A 40 5.73 -14.97 -3.10
CA TYR A 40 6.74 -15.97 -3.45
C TYR A 40 8.12 -15.40 -3.73
N MET A 41 8.19 -14.21 -4.35
CA MET A 41 9.45 -13.63 -4.81
C MET A 41 10.34 -13.12 -3.67
N ASN A 42 9.74 -12.62 -2.60
CA ASN A 42 10.45 -12.07 -1.44
C ASN A 42 9.89 -12.69 -0.15
N CYS A 43 10.09 -14.02 0.04
CA CYS A 43 9.53 -14.71 1.20
C CYS A 43 9.95 -14.10 2.55
N VAL A 44 11.16 -13.53 2.64
CA VAL A 44 11.67 -12.88 3.85
C VAL A 44 12.13 -11.46 3.47
N PRO A 45 11.60 -10.40 4.08
CA PRO A 45 10.55 -10.34 5.11
C PRO A 45 9.13 -10.22 4.54
N ASN A 46 8.97 -10.06 3.23
CA ASN A 46 7.72 -9.57 2.61
C ASN A 46 6.52 -10.52 2.75
N ALA A 47 6.72 -11.83 2.78
CA ALA A 47 5.61 -12.77 3.01
C ALA A 47 5.36 -13.00 4.50
N ILE A 48 6.42 -13.06 5.31
CA ILE A 48 6.32 -13.39 6.73
C ILE A 48 5.65 -12.25 7.51
N THR A 49 6.06 -11.00 7.27
CA THR A 49 5.51 -9.86 8.03
C THR A 49 4.00 -9.65 7.79
N PRO A 50 3.48 -9.63 6.54
CA PRO A 50 2.03 -9.54 6.32
C PRO A 50 1.24 -10.75 6.80
N LEU A 51 1.86 -11.93 6.82
CA LEU A 51 1.19 -13.16 7.26
C LEU A 51 1.00 -13.19 8.78
N PHE A 52 2.06 -12.88 9.54
CA PHE A 52 2.02 -12.94 11.01
C PHE A 52 1.61 -11.61 11.66
N CYS A 53 2.00 -10.49 11.08
CA CYS A 53 1.76 -9.15 11.61
C CYS A 53 1.32 -8.17 10.52
N PRO A 54 0.13 -8.34 9.92
CA PRO A 54 -0.32 -7.47 8.82
C PRO A 54 -0.43 -5.99 9.23
N GLY A 55 -0.64 -5.71 10.52
CA GLY A 55 -0.66 -4.35 11.07
C GLY A 55 0.66 -3.62 10.95
N ILE A 56 1.80 -4.31 11.11
CA ILE A 56 3.13 -3.70 10.95
C ILE A 56 3.34 -3.31 9.49
N SER A 57 3.08 -4.23 8.54
CA SER A 57 3.21 -3.94 7.11
C SER A 57 2.29 -2.80 6.67
N MET A 58 1.06 -2.77 7.16
CA MET A 58 0.11 -1.69 6.85
C MET A 58 0.59 -0.34 7.41
N ALA A 59 1.13 -0.31 8.64
CA ALA A 59 1.69 0.90 9.23
C ALA A 59 2.93 1.39 8.47
N GLN A 60 3.79 0.48 8.01
CA GLN A 60 4.96 0.81 7.17
C GLN A 60 4.53 1.42 5.82
N ILE A 61 3.53 0.84 5.15
CA ILE A 61 2.98 1.36 3.89
C ILE A 61 2.43 2.78 4.09
N CYS A 62 1.59 2.98 5.11
CA CYS A 62 1.00 4.29 5.39
C CYS A 62 2.05 5.36 5.72
N ALA A 63 3.07 4.99 6.50
CA ALA A 63 4.18 5.90 6.81
C ALA A 63 5.03 6.21 5.57
N ARG A 64 5.31 5.20 4.74
CA ARG A 64 6.10 5.36 3.49
C ARG A 64 5.41 6.31 2.50
N LEU A 65 4.09 6.21 2.38
CA LEU A 65 3.28 7.06 1.49
C LEU A 65 2.87 8.40 2.13
N GLY A 66 3.25 8.67 3.37
CA GLY A 66 2.89 9.90 4.07
C GLY A 66 1.39 10.02 4.42
N ILE A 67 0.65 8.90 4.38
CA ILE A 67 -0.80 8.90 4.65
C ILE A 67 -1.08 9.12 6.13
N ALA A 68 -0.32 8.47 7.00
CA ALA A 68 -0.47 8.57 8.45
C ALA A 68 0.80 8.16 9.19
N ASN A 69 0.89 8.58 10.47
CA ASN A 69 2.01 8.23 11.34
C ASN A 69 2.03 6.71 11.62
N PHE A 70 3.22 6.11 11.59
CA PHE A 70 3.44 4.69 11.82
C PHE A 70 2.78 4.16 13.11
N PHE A 71 3.06 4.80 14.24
CA PHE A 71 2.51 4.36 15.53
C PHE A 71 0.99 4.52 15.63
N ALA A 72 0.43 5.57 15.03
CA ALA A 72 -1.00 5.78 15.01
C ALA A 72 -1.71 4.67 14.22
N VAL A 73 -1.19 4.31 13.05
CA VAL A 73 -1.76 3.22 12.22
C VAL A 73 -1.60 1.88 12.92
N LEU A 74 -0.43 1.60 13.48
CA LEU A 74 -0.15 0.35 14.19
C LEU A 74 -1.14 0.15 15.35
N PHE A 75 -1.29 1.16 16.21
CA PHE A 75 -2.19 1.12 17.35
C PHE A 75 -3.65 0.98 16.93
N SER A 76 -4.09 1.78 15.95
CA SER A 76 -5.44 1.71 15.40
C SER A 76 -5.74 0.35 14.79
N TYR A 77 -4.80 -0.24 14.04
CA TYR A 77 -4.97 -1.55 13.41
C TYR A 77 -5.20 -2.65 14.46
N PHE A 78 -4.38 -2.70 15.51
CA PHE A 78 -4.54 -3.69 16.57
C PHE A 78 -5.84 -3.49 17.36
N THR A 79 -6.20 -2.26 17.68
CA THR A 79 -7.46 -1.96 18.37
C THR A 79 -8.67 -2.36 17.51
N LEU A 80 -8.66 -2.02 16.22
CA LEU A 80 -9.72 -2.42 15.29
C LEU A 80 -9.80 -3.94 15.09
N ALA A 81 -8.67 -4.62 14.99
CA ALA A 81 -8.62 -6.07 14.81
C ALA A 81 -9.25 -6.83 15.99
N VAL A 82 -9.04 -6.32 17.20
CA VAL A 82 -9.61 -6.90 18.42
C VAL A 82 -11.12 -6.64 18.53
N ILE A 83 -11.58 -5.44 18.12
CA ILE A 83 -12.99 -5.04 18.29
C ILE A 83 -13.86 -5.49 17.11
N LEU A 84 -13.38 -5.33 15.87
CA LEU A 84 -14.19 -5.50 14.67
C LEU A 84 -13.33 -5.89 13.45
N GLY A 85 -13.07 -7.17 13.27
CA GLY A 85 -12.28 -7.67 12.13
C GLY A 85 -12.73 -7.17 10.74
N ALA A 86 -14.03 -6.89 10.56
CA ALA A 86 -14.56 -6.33 9.31
C ALA A 86 -13.99 -4.93 9.00
N LEU A 87 -13.71 -4.10 10.00
CA LEU A 87 -13.13 -2.77 9.78
C LEU A 87 -11.69 -2.82 9.31
N VAL A 88 -10.93 -3.84 9.70
CA VAL A 88 -9.58 -4.07 9.20
C VAL A 88 -9.60 -4.35 7.69
N MET A 89 -10.56 -5.15 7.23
CA MET A 89 -10.75 -5.41 5.80
C MET A 89 -11.10 -4.14 5.03
N LEU A 90 -12.04 -3.34 5.53
CA LEU A 90 -12.42 -2.06 4.93
C LEU A 90 -11.24 -1.10 4.87
N PHE A 91 -10.43 -1.05 5.92
CA PHE A 91 -9.21 -0.25 5.94
C PHE A 91 -8.20 -0.71 4.89
N THR A 92 -7.98 -2.01 4.74
CA THR A 92 -7.09 -2.58 3.72
C THR A 92 -7.56 -2.25 2.31
N ILE A 93 -8.87 -2.41 2.02
CA ILE A 93 -9.47 -2.04 0.73
C ILE A 93 -9.25 -0.55 0.44
N ARG A 94 -9.46 0.31 1.45
CA ARG A 94 -9.32 1.75 1.30
C ARG A 94 -7.87 2.17 1.00
N ILE A 95 -6.88 1.59 1.68
CA ILE A 95 -5.46 1.86 1.40
C ILE A 95 -5.09 1.35 0.01
N ARG A 96 -5.53 0.15 -0.37
CA ARG A 96 -5.29 -0.41 -1.70
C ARG A 96 -5.88 0.48 -2.80
N PHE A 97 -7.11 0.94 -2.65
CA PHE A 97 -7.73 1.88 -3.58
C PHE A 97 -6.92 3.18 -3.68
N ARG A 98 -6.46 3.72 -2.55
CA ARG A 98 -5.67 4.95 -2.49
C ARG A 98 -4.30 4.79 -3.18
N MET A 99 -3.63 3.66 -2.99
CA MET A 99 -2.39 3.33 -3.70
C MET A 99 -2.60 3.24 -5.21
N ARG A 100 -3.64 2.54 -5.65
CA ARG A 100 -3.96 2.46 -7.08
C ARG A 100 -4.18 3.84 -7.70
N TYR A 101 -4.84 4.71 -6.97
CA TYR A 101 -5.02 6.08 -7.39
C TYR A 101 -3.70 6.84 -7.51
N LEU A 102 -2.82 6.75 -6.48
CA LEU A 102 -1.52 7.41 -6.46
C LEU A 102 -0.61 6.97 -7.60
N PHE A 103 -0.56 5.67 -7.87
CA PHE A 103 0.30 5.08 -8.88
C PHE A 103 -0.40 4.89 -10.24
N SER A 104 -1.64 5.42 -10.40
CA SER A 104 -2.45 5.28 -11.61
C SER A 104 -2.58 3.85 -12.11
N ILE A 105 -2.71 2.88 -11.18
CA ILE A 105 -2.77 1.46 -11.49
C ILE A 105 -4.16 1.11 -12.04
N ARG A 106 -4.20 0.46 -13.20
CA ARG A 106 -5.46 -0.02 -13.81
C ARG A 106 -6.08 -1.13 -12.97
N GLY A 107 -7.41 -1.20 -12.93
CA GLY A 107 -8.19 -2.22 -12.25
C GLY A 107 -9.51 -1.69 -11.73
N SER A 108 -10.31 -2.55 -11.09
CA SER A 108 -11.63 -2.20 -10.56
C SER A 108 -11.69 -2.27 -9.04
N LEU A 109 -12.63 -1.56 -8.45
CA LEU A 109 -12.92 -1.64 -7.02
C LEU A 109 -13.30 -3.08 -6.60
N VAL A 110 -14.00 -3.80 -7.49
CA VAL A 110 -14.40 -5.19 -7.28
C VAL A 110 -13.17 -6.09 -7.12
N GLU A 111 -12.14 -5.91 -7.93
CA GLU A 111 -10.87 -6.64 -7.83
C GLU A 111 -10.17 -6.37 -6.50
N ASP A 112 -10.19 -5.13 -6.02
CA ASP A 112 -9.60 -4.75 -4.73
C ASP A 112 -10.35 -5.39 -3.56
N ILE A 113 -11.69 -5.43 -3.63
CA ILE A 113 -12.53 -6.10 -2.64
C ILE A 113 -12.22 -7.60 -2.63
N PHE A 114 -12.26 -8.25 -3.80
CA PHE A 114 -11.96 -9.69 -3.91
C PHE A 114 -10.58 -10.03 -3.36
N SER A 115 -9.55 -9.31 -3.78
CA SER A 115 -8.18 -9.53 -3.32
C SER A 115 -8.04 -9.38 -1.81
N SER A 116 -8.71 -8.39 -1.23
CA SER A 116 -8.65 -8.11 0.22
C SER A 116 -9.47 -9.10 1.04
N VAL A 117 -10.60 -9.61 0.51
CA VAL A 117 -11.44 -10.59 1.19
C VAL A 117 -10.83 -12.00 1.16
N PHE A 118 -10.37 -12.44 -0.02
CA PHE A 118 -9.87 -13.81 -0.19
C PHE A 118 -8.43 -13.97 0.30
N CYS A 119 -7.59 -12.97 0.13
CA CYS A 119 -6.21 -13.03 0.59
C CYS A 119 -5.71 -11.66 1.08
N CYS A 120 -6.18 -11.23 2.24
CA CYS A 120 -5.77 -9.97 2.85
C CYS A 120 -4.24 -9.87 3.00
N CYS A 121 -3.59 -10.96 3.43
CA CYS A 121 -2.13 -11.01 3.57
C CYS A 121 -1.41 -10.83 2.23
N CYS A 122 -1.93 -11.43 1.14
CA CYS A 122 -1.35 -11.27 -0.20
C CYS A 122 -1.54 -9.84 -0.72
N ALA A 123 -2.70 -9.24 -0.45
CA ALA A 123 -2.98 -7.86 -0.83
C ALA A 123 -2.04 -6.89 -0.10
N VAL A 124 -1.80 -7.11 1.20
CA VAL A 124 -0.86 -6.31 2.00
C VAL A 124 0.57 -6.53 1.52
N ALA A 125 0.99 -7.78 1.24
CA ALA A 125 2.31 -8.08 0.70
C ALA A 125 2.55 -7.40 -0.66
N GLN A 126 1.55 -7.42 -1.56
CA GLN A 126 1.62 -6.76 -2.85
C GLN A 126 1.78 -5.23 -2.71
N MET A 127 1.04 -4.62 -1.79
CA MET A 127 1.16 -3.19 -1.51
C MET A 127 2.52 -2.83 -0.91
N ALA A 128 3.03 -3.65 0.02
CA ALA A 128 4.33 -3.46 0.64
C ALA A 128 5.49 -3.56 -0.36
N ASP A 129 5.41 -4.54 -1.26
CA ASP A 129 6.39 -4.73 -2.34
C ASP A 129 6.35 -3.57 -3.36
N HIS A 130 5.15 -3.13 -3.72
CA HIS A 130 4.97 -2.02 -4.67
C HIS A 130 5.50 -0.69 -4.13
N SER A 131 5.25 -0.38 -2.85
CA SER A 131 5.72 0.85 -2.20
C SER A 131 7.16 0.76 -1.68
N GLU A 132 7.81 -0.42 -1.80
CA GLU A 132 9.13 -0.70 -1.24
C GLU A 132 9.23 -0.28 0.23
N SER A 133 8.18 -0.59 1.01
CA SER A 133 8.05 -0.17 2.41
C SER A 133 9.00 -0.91 3.37
N PHE A 134 9.66 -1.97 2.89
CA PHE A 134 10.62 -2.79 3.64
C PHE A 134 11.98 -2.80 2.94
N GLU A 135 13.03 -3.17 3.67
CA GLU A 135 14.34 -3.44 3.08
C GLU A 135 14.48 -4.93 2.74
N PRO A 136 14.90 -5.26 1.50
CA PRO A 136 15.12 -6.65 1.11
C PRO A 136 16.11 -7.34 2.06
N ASN A 137 15.81 -8.58 2.45
CA ASN A 137 16.64 -9.42 3.32
C ASN A 137 16.87 -8.91 4.76
N THR A 138 16.13 -7.88 5.19
CA THR A 138 16.20 -7.37 6.58
C THR A 138 14.82 -7.43 7.22
N PHE A 139 14.75 -7.92 8.44
CA PHE A 139 13.53 -7.89 9.25
C PHE A 139 13.50 -6.59 10.06
N ALA A 140 13.06 -5.52 9.43
CA ALA A 140 12.91 -4.21 10.08
C ALA A 140 11.45 -3.98 10.47
N ILE A 141 11.20 -3.68 11.74
CA ILE A 141 9.87 -3.31 12.25
C ILE A 141 9.57 -1.84 11.96
N LEU A 142 10.58 -0.99 11.98
CA LEU A 142 10.45 0.45 11.78
C LEU A 142 10.17 0.81 10.32
N PRO A 143 9.41 1.89 10.07
CA PRO A 143 9.12 2.34 8.71
C PRO A 143 10.36 2.96 8.06
N ARG A 144 10.46 2.82 6.74
CA ARG A 144 11.40 3.58 5.93
C ARG A 144 10.96 5.05 5.83
N ALA A 145 11.88 5.93 5.39
CA ALA A 145 11.58 7.34 5.17
C ALA A 145 10.40 7.52 4.19
N THR A 146 9.58 8.52 4.44
CA THR A 146 8.45 8.88 3.58
C THR A 146 8.93 9.27 2.18
N LEU A 147 8.22 8.81 1.16
CA LEU A 147 8.52 9.16 -0.22
C LEU A 147 8.21 10.64 -0.48
N PRO A 148 9.14 11.42 -1.03
CA PRO A 148 8.88 12.79 -1.40
C PRO A 148 7.83 12.84 -2.54
N GLY A 149 6.93 13.84 -2.49
CA GLY A 149 5.89 14.04 -3.49
C GLY A 149 4.57 13.30 -3.25
N TYR A 150 4.45 12.48 -2.19
CA TYR A 150 3.22 11.79 -1.80
C TYR A 150 2.72 12.23 -0.41
N THR A 151 2.89 13.49 -0.06
CA THR A 151 2.34 14.04 1.19
C THR A 151 0.84 14.28 1.01
N PHE A 152 0.04 13.62 1.83
CA PHE A 152 -1.37 13.95 2.01
C PHE A 152 -1.46 14.95 3.14
N GLY A 153 -1.63 16.22 2.75
CA GLY A 153 -2.01 17.27 3.67
C GLY A 153 -3.44 17.08 4.20
#